data_d9bf581f0b2c65cec8270418d1481c0c
#
_entry.id   d9bf581f0b2c65cec8270418d1481c0c
#
_cell.length_a   1.000
_cell.length_b   1.000
_cell.length_c   1.000
_cell.angle_alpha   90.00
_cell.angle_beta   90.00
_cell.angle_gamma   90.00
#
_symmetry.space_group_name_H-M   'P 1'
#
loop_
_entity.id
_entity.type
_entity.pdbx_description
1 polymer ?
#
loop_
_entity_poly.entity_id
_entity_poly.type
_entity_poly.pdbx_seq_one_letter_code
_entity_poly.pdbx_strand_id
1 'polypeptide(L)'
;LHDALPINKTNTVHKDMKFLRKLFNDAYRKDLIEHNANPFLKYRLKQEKTTRNYLTEDEIKLIINFEPTPGTRLELHRDMFFFAAYVGGIRVSDLLQMKWKNFDGTHLHFSIRKTSQQLSIKVPDFALGILYKYQSYKITNDCFIFPMLSAGLDLNDLFKVDREISVATAYINKNLKIIAKKCGINKNISFHVSRHSWACMALLKGISIDKVSKIMGHSAIRETQVYAKIINTELDKAMDVFN
;
A
#
# COMPACT_ATOMS: atom_id res chain seq x y z
N LEU A 1 23.08 -32.27 5.81
CA LEU A 1 21.70 -31.70 5.68
C LEU A 1 21.61 -30.20 5.99
N HIS A 2 22.77 -29.46 6.01
CA HIS A 2 22.77 -28.04 6.39
C HIS A 2 22.82 -27.03 5.24
N ASP A 3 22.87 -27.48 3.98
CA ASP A 3 23.09 -26.60 2.82
C ASP A 3 21.87 -26.43 1.88
N ALA A 4 20.70 -26.86 2.31
CA ALA A 4 19.49 -26.49 1.59
C ALA A 4 19.16 -25.02 1.88
N LEU A 5 19.33 -24.15 0.88
CA LEU A 5 18.83 -22.77 0.93
C LEU A 5 17.36 -22.79 1.39
N PRO A 6 16.97 -21.95 2.36
CA PRO A 6 15.61 -21.94 2.84
C PRO A 6 14.67 -21.63 1.68
N ILE A 7 13.75 -22.53 1.37
CA ILE A 7 12.74 -22.41 0.29
C ILE A 7 11.92 -21.12 0.46
N ASN A 8 11.73 -20.66 1.69
CA ASN A 8 10.98 -19.47 2.03
C ASN A 8 11.81 -18.48 2.84
N LYS A 9 11.56 -17.17 2.61
CA LYS A 9 12.15 -16.10 3.43
C LYS A 9 11.68 -16.20 4.88
N THR A 10 12.53 -15.87 5.84
CA THR A 10 12.27 -15.91 7.29
C THR A 10 10.92 -15.31 7.69
N ASN A 11 10.54 -14.17 7.12
CA ASN A 11 9.28 -13.52 7.44
C ASN A 11 8.04 -14.25 6.85
N THR A 12 8.19 -15.02 5.78
CA THR A 12 7.14 -15.91 5.26
C THR A 12 6.93 -17.06 6.24
N VAL A 13 8.01 -17.74 6.63
CA VAL A 13 7.98 -18.80 7.65
C VAL A 13 7.39 -18.26 8.96
N HIS A 14 7.80 -17.07 9.40
CA HIS A 14 7.23 -16.43 10.60
C HIS A 14 5.71 -16.29 10.53
N LYS A 15 5.19 -15.86 9.37
CA LYS A 15 3.73 -15.71 9.16
C LYS A 15 3.00 -17.04 9.30
N ASP A 16 3.53 -18.09 8.66
CA ASP A 16 2.90 -19.41 8.67
C ASP A 16 2.97 -20.04 10.07
N MET A 17 4.13 -19.94 10.73
CA MET A 17 4.31 -20.42 12.11
C MET A 17 3.46 -19.64 13.12
N LYS A 18 3.21 -18.34 12.90
CA LYS A 18 2.29 -17.57 13.73
C LYS A 18 0.85 -18.08 13.61
N PHE A 19 0.44 -18.49 12.41
CA PHE A 19 -0.88 -19.08 12.20
C PHE A 19 -0.97 -20.44 12.90
N LEU A 20 0.01 -21.33 12.73
CA LEU A 20 0.07 -22.60 13.44
C LEU A 20 0.04 -22.42 14.94
N ARG A 21 0.82 -21.48 15.50
CA ARG A 21 0.79 -21.16 16.93
C ARG A 21 -0.61 -20.78 17.41
N LYS A 22 -1.34 -20.00 16.60
CA LYS A 22 -2.73 -19.68 16.94
C LYS A 22 -3.61 -20.93 17.02
N LEU A 23 -3.51 -21.84 16.04
CA LEU A 23 -4.28 -23.09 16.04
C LEU A 23 -3.98 -23.96 17.26
N PHE A 24 -2.71 -24.14 17.62
CA PHE A 24 -2.32 -24.90 18.81
C PHE A 24 -2.83 -24.25 20.11
N ASN A 25 -2.76 -22.92 20.22
CA ASN A 25 -3.28 -22.19 21.36
C ASN A 25 -4.82 -22.31 21.46
N ASP A 26 -5.53 -22.27 20.33
CA ASP A 26 -6.98 -22.42 20.29
C ASP A 26 -7.40 -23.87 20.63
N ALA A 27 -6.66 -24.87 20.16
CA ALA A 27 -6.86 -26.28 20.51
C ALA A 27 -6.65 -26.51 22.01
N TYR A 28 -5.60 -25.95 22.59
CA TYR A 28 -5.37 -26.01 24.04
C TYR A 28 -6.52 -25.36 24.84
N ARG A 29 -6.97 -24.17 24.44
CA ARG A 29 -8.11 -23.48 25.12
C ARG A 29 -9.43 -24.23 25.06
N LYS A 30 -9.56 -25.15 24.09
CA LYS A 30 -10.73 -25.99 23.90
C LYS A 30 -10.55 -27.40 24.49
N ASP A 31 -9.48 -27.60 25.25
CA ASP A 31 -9.12 -28.89 25.88
C ASP A 31 -8.98 -30.04 24.89
N LEU A 32 -8.64 -29.72 23.61
CA LEU A 32 -8.41 -30.72 22.55
C LEU A 32 -6.98 -31.30 22.59
N ILE A 33 -6.06 -30.62 23.23
CA ILE A 33 -4.67 -31.06 23.43
C ILE A 33 -4.21 -30.70 24.83
N GLU A 34 -3.30 -31.50 25.37
CA GLU A 34 -2.61 -31.18 26.62
C GLU A 34 -1.64 -30.00 26.45
N HIS A 35 -1.37 -29.27 27.54
CA HIS A 35 -0.45 -28.14 27.55
C HIS A 35 0.92 -28.50 26.94
N ASN A 36 1.46 -29.65 27.34
CA ASN A 36 2.77 -30.13 26.91
C ASN A 36 2.84 -30.52 25.43
N ALA A 37 1.70 -30.78 24.79
CA ALA A 37 1.61 -31.09 23.37
C ALA A 37 1.75 -29.85 22.46
N ASN A 38 1.74 -28.63 23.04
CA ASN A 38 1.91 -27.39 22.28
C ASN A 38 3.41 -27.10 22.01
N PRO A 39 3.91 -27.28 20.77
CA PRO A 39 5.33 -27.07 20.46
C PRO A 39 5.77 -25.62 20.60
N PHE A 40 4.83 -24.66 20.57
CA PHE A 40 5.11 -23.23 20.67
C PHE A 40 5.36 -22.73 22.09
N LEU A 41 5.26 -23.59 23.11
CA LEU A 41 5.71 -23.24 24.46
C LEU A 41 7.23 -22.95 24.51
N LYS A 42 8.00 -23.71 23.74
CA LYS A 42 9.46 -23.61 23.70
C LYS A 42 9.99 -22.95 22.42
N TYR A 43 9.19 -22.94 21.34
CA TYR A 43 9.60 -22.38 20.06
C TYR A 43 9.40 -20.87 19.98
N ARG A 44 10.51 -20.13 19.77
CA ARG A 44 10.45 -18.68 19.55
C ARG A 44 10.42 -18.36 18.06
N LEU A 45 9.39 -17.65 17.64
CA LEU A 45 9.27 -17.17 16.26
C LEU A 45 10.35 -16.14 15.95
N LYS A 46 11.16 -16.39 14.92
CA LYS A 46 12.14 -15.43 14.41
C LYS A 46 11.51 -14.50 13.40
N GLN A 47 11.86 -13.22 13.47
CA GLN A 47 11.42 -12.20 12.51
C GLN A 47 12.60 -11.33 12.12
N GLU A 48 12.79 -11.09 10.84
CA GLU A 48 13.78 -10.16 10.31
C GLU A 48 13.18 -8.78 10.12
N LYS A 49 13.99 -7.76 10.40
CA LYS A 49 13.61 -6.37 10.10
C LYS A 49 13.58 -6.19 8.58
N THR A 50 12.48 -5.64 8.06
CA THR A 50 12.37 -5.31 6.64
C THR A 50 12.58 -3.81 6.46
N THR A 51 13.41 -3.45 5.48
CA THR A 51 13.52 -2.07 5.01
C THR A 51 12.34 -1.77 4.08
N ARG A 52 11.73 -0.60 4.25
CA ARG A 52 10.66 -0.14 3.38
C ARG A 52 11.23 0.82 2.35
N ASN A 53 11.14 0.44 1.08
CA ASN A 53 11.49 1.35 0.00
C ASN A 53 10.45 2.46 -0.09
N TYR A 54 10.92 3.67 -0.33
CA TYR A 54 10.10 4.83 -0.67
C TYR A 54 10.80 5.60 -1.81
N LEU A 55 10.04 6.41 -2.51
CA LEU A 55 10.55 7.32 -3.53
C LEU A 55 10.71 8.71 -2.94
N THR A 56 11.82 9.36 -3.27
CA THR A 56 12.01 10.78 -2.99
C THR A 56 11.06 11.61 -3.87
N GLU A 57 10.89 12.89 -3.54
CA GLU A 57 10.05 13.79 -4.34
C GLU A 57 10.57 13.88 -5.80
N ASP A 58 11.87 13.87 -5.99
CA ASP A 58 12.48 13.91 -7.33
C ASP A 58 12.27 12.61 -8.12
N GLU A 59 12.40 11.46 -7.46
CA GLU A 59 12.06 10.17 -8.09
C GLU A 59 10.57 10.08 -8.49
N ILE A 60 9.69 10.68 -7.68
CA ILE A 60 8.26 10.77 -8.03
C ILE A 60 8.06 11.71 -9.22
N LYS A 61 8.77 12.84 -9.28
CA LYS A 61 8.73 13.75 -10.44
C LYS A 61 9.18 13.05 -11.74
N LEU A 62 10.17 12.15 -11.67
CA LEU A 62 10.57 11.36 -12.84
C LEU A 62 9.42 10.47 -13.35
N ILE A 63 8.66 9.87 -12.46
CA ILE A 63 7.48 9.05 -12.82
C ILE A 63 6.36 9.93 -13.41
N ILE A 64 6.14 11.11 -12.84
CA ILE A 64 5.12 12.07 -13.32
C ILE A 64 5.45 12.52 -14.74
N ASN A 65 6.71 12.88 -14.99
CA ASN A 65 7.20 13.40 -16.27
C ASN A 65 7.37 12.28 -17.31
N PHE A 66 7.24 11.02 -16.92
CA PHE A 66 7.23 9.92 -17.87
C PHE A 66 5.90 9.93 -18.63
N GLU A 67 5.96 10.08 -19.95
CA GLU A 67 4.79 10.12 -20.84
C GLU A 67 4.59 8.77 -21.54
N PRO A 68 3.75 7.89 -20.99
CA PRO A 68 3.32 6.69 -21.70
C PRO A 68 2.35 7.06 -22.83
N THR A 69 2.22 6.17 -23.81
CA THR A 69 1.22 6.34 -24.87
C THR A 69 -0.17 6.55 -24.27
N PRO A 70 -0.89 7.62 -24.66
CA PRO A 70 -2.23 7.91 -24.14
C PRO A 70 -3.22 6.75 -24.33
N GLY A 71 -4.13 6.57 -23.36
CA GLY A 71 -5.14 5.51 -23.37
C GLY A 71 -4.62 4.12 -23.03
N THR A 72 -3.33 3.96 -22.76
CA THR A 72 -2.75 2.65 -22.41
C THR A 72 -2.90 2.31 -20.92
N ARG A 73 -2.85 1.00 -20.60
CA ARG A 73 -2.78 0.54 -19.21
C ARG A 73 -1.54 1.04 -18.47
N LEU A 74 -0.47 1.34 -19.19
CA LEU A 74 0.75 1.90 -18.60
C LEU A 74 0.49 3.32 -18.06
N GLU A 75 -0.23 4.13 -18.83
CA GLU A 75 -0.67 5.46 -18.41
C GLU A 75 -1.59 5.39 -17.18
N LEU A 76 -2.62 4.55 -17.24
CA LEU A 76 -3.56 4.36 -16.14
C LEU A 76 -2.83 3.98 -14.84
N HIS A 77 -1.88 3.04 -14.91
CA HIS A 77 -1.15 2.58 -13.72
C HIS A 77 -0.18 3.63 -13.17
N ARG A 78 0.45 4.45 -14.05
CA ARG A 78 1.22 5.61 -13.65
C ARG A 78 0.34 6.61 -12.90
N ASP A 79 -0.79 6.96 -13.48
CA ASP A 79 -1.72 7.95 -12.91
C ASP A 79 -2.29 7.49 -11.57
N MET A 80 -2.66 6.21 -11.46
CA MET A 80 -3.10 5.62 -10.19
C MET A 80 -2.02 5.66 -9.11
N PHE A 81 -0.78 5.32 -9.47
CA PHE A 81 0.35 5.36 -8.54
C PHE A 81 0.61 6.79 -8.05
N PHE A 82 0.62 7.74 -8.98
CA PHE A 82 0.82 9.15 -8.69
C PHE A 82 -0.31 9.70 -7.82
N PHE A 83 -1.56 9.41 -8.17
CA PHE A 83 -2.71 9.79 -7.39
C PHE A 83 -2.58 9.31 -5.93
N ALA A 84 -2.27 8.03 -5.74
CA ALA A 84 -2.09 7.47 -4.41
C ALA A 84 -0.91 8.08 -3.65
N ALA A 85 0.19 8.44 -4.34
CA ALA A 85 1.37 9.04 -3.75
C ALA A 85 1.14 10.47 -3.23
N TYR A 86 0.06 11.12 -3.64
CA TYR A 86 -0.26 12.49 -3.19
C TYR A 86 -1.60 12.62 -2.46
N VAL A 87 -2.48 11.63 -2.57
CA VAL A 87 -3.79 11.64 -1.91
C VAL A 87 -3.79 10.66 -0.73
N GLY A 88 -3.08 11.02 0.33
CA GLY A 88 -3.10 10.28 1.59
C GLY A 88 -2.44 8.89 1.57
N GLY A 89 -1.74 8.52 0.50
CA GLY A 89 -1.16 7.18 0.40
C GLY A 89 -2.23 6.07 0.40
N ILE A 90 -3.31 6.26 -0.34
CA ILE A 90 -4.45 5.32 -0.41
C ILE A 90 -3.94 3.92 -0.80
N ARG A 91 -4.43 2.89 -0.12
CA ARG A 91 -4.09 1.49 -0.46
C ARG A 91 -4.66 1.12 -1.82
N VAL A 92 -3.95 0.27 -2.57
CA VAL A 92 -4.41 -0.20 -3.89
C VAL A 92 -5.80 -0.84 -3.82
N SER A 93 -6.08 -1.64 -2.78
CA SER A 93 -7.38 -2.28 -2.60
C SER A 93 -8.51 -1.27 -2.42
N ASP A 94 -8.27 -0.16 -1.73
CA ASP A 94 -9.26 0.88 -1.49
C ASP A 94 -9.42 1.74 -2.76
N LEU A 95 -8.32 2.10 -3.43
CA LEU A 95 -8.33 2.87 -4.66
C LEU A 95 -9.08 2.15 -5.81
N LEU A 96 -8.84 0.85 -5.97
CA LEU A 96 -9.49 0.05 -7.01
C LEU A 96 -11.02 -0.03 -6.85
N GLN A 97 -11.50 -0.01 -5.61
CA GLN A 97 -12.94 -0.06 -5.30
C GLN A 97 -13.61 1.32 -5.26
N MET A 98 -12.84 2.40 -5.45
CA MET A 98 -13.35 3.75 -5.38
C MET A 98 -14.26 4.06 -6.57
N LYS A 99 -15.47 4.51 -6.28
CA LYS A 99 -16.49 4.89 -7.25
C LYS A 99 -16.64 6.41 -7.30
N TRP A 100 -17.19 6.93 -8.37
CA TRP A 100 -17.45 8.36 -8.51
C TRP A 100 -18.36 8.93 -7.42
N LYS A 101 -19.27 8.15 -6.87
CA LYS A 101 -20.07 8.56 -5.70
C LYS A 101 -19.28 8.84 -4.43
N ASN A 102 -18.02 8.35 -4.37
CA ASN A 102 -17.12 8.61 -3.26
C ASN A 102 -16.45 9.99 -3.35
N PHE A 103 -16.59 10.68 -4.49
CA PHE A 103 -15.98 11.98 -4.72
C PHE A 103 -17.05 13.07 -4.80
N ASP A 104 -16.98 14.09 -3.94
CA ASP A 104 -17.94 15.20 -3.85
C ASP A 104 -17.52 16.44 -4.64
N GLY A 105 -16.41 16.37 -5.39
CA GLY A 105 -15.81 17.49 -6.12
C GLY A 105 -14.55 18.03 -5.44
N THR A 106 -14.36 17.78 -4.15
CA THR A 106 -13.22 18.27 -3.35
C THR A 106 -12.60 17.19 -2.49
N HIS A 107 -13.40 16.28 -1.95
CA HIS A 107 -12.98 15.22 -1.03
C HIS A 107 -13.36 13.85 -1.54
N LEU A 108 -12.54 12.87 -1.17
CA LEU A 108 -12.85 11.45 -1.28
C LEU A 108 -13.35 10.91 0.06
N HIS A 109 -14.55 10.34 0.06
CA HIS A 109 -15.20 9.73 1.22
C HIS A 109 -15.28 8.22 1.03
N PHE A 110 -14.60 7.46 1.86
CA PHE A 110 -14.59 6.00 1.73
C PHE A 110 -14.30 5.31 3.05
N SER A 111 -14.69 4.04 3.14
CA SER A 111 -14.33 3.16 4.24
C SER A 111 -13.10 2.34 3.85
N ILE A 112 -12.10 2.34 4.73
CA ILE A 112 -10.92 1.49 4.55
C ILE A 112 -11.33 0.02 4.68
N ARG A 113 -11.12 -0.76 3.62
CA ARG A 113 -11.47 -2.19 3.60
C ARG A 113 -10.86 -3.00 4.75
N LYS A 114 -9.62 -2.70 5.12
CA LYS A 114 -8.88 -3.45 6.15
C LYS A 114 -9.34 -3.16 7.58
N THR A 115 -9.82 -1.95 7.87
CA THR A 115 -10.08 -1.49 9.24
C THR A 115 -11.51 -0.99 9.46
N SER A 116 -12.30 -0.92 8.38
CA SER A 116 -13.66 -0.34 8.36
C SER A 116 -13.73 1.12 8.84
N GLN A 117 -12.57 1.79 8.97
CA GLN A 117 -12.51 3.19 9.35
C GLN A 117 -12.97 4.07 8.21
N GLN A 118 -13.85 5.03 8.51
CA GLN A 118 -14.27 6.06 7.56
C GLN A 118 -13.19 7.12 7.42
N LEU A 119 -12.88 7.48 6.17
CA LEU A 119 -11.96 8.56 5.85
C LEU A 119 -12.63 9.57 4.92
N SER A 120 -12.26 10.84 5.14
CA SER A 120 -12.53 11.93 4.22
C SER A 120 -11.19 12.60 3.94
N ILE A 121 -10.74 12.56 2.69
CA ILE A 121 -9.44 13.09 2.27
C ILE A 121 -9.67 14.15 1.20
N LYS A 122 -9.19 15.37 1.47
CA LYS A 122 -9.17 16.45 0.47
C LYS A 122 -8.23 16.05 -0.67
N VAL A 123 -8.71 16.16 -1.90
CA VAL A 123 -7.91 15.90 -3.09
C VAL A 123 -7.16 17.20 -3.45
N PRO A 124 -5.82 17.20 -3.52
CA PRO A 124 -5.06 18.36 -3.97
C PRO A 124 -5.39 18.75 -5.42
N ASP A 125 -5.31 20.03 -5.77
CA ASP A 125 -5.72 20.54 -7.08
C ASP A 125 -5.05 19.83 -8.27
N PHE A 126 -3.75 19.54 -8.18
CA PHE A 126 -3.05 18.81 -9.24
C PHE A 126 -3.54 17.35 -9.39
N ALA A 127 -4.01 16.71 -8.30
CA ALA A 127 -4.58 15.36 -8.36
C ALA A 127 -6.02 15.36 -8.89
N LEU A 128 -6.74 16.49 -8.80
CA LEU A 128 -8.03 16.68 -9.46
C LEU A 128 -7.89 16.53 -10.98
N GLY A 129 -6.79 17.02 -11.58
CA GLY A 129 -6.52 16.86 -13.01
C GLY A 129 -6.51 15.39 -13.44
N ILE A 130 -6.01 14.48 -12.58
CA ILE A 130 -6.08 13.03 -12.85
C ILE A 130 -7.53 12.54 -12.83
N LEU A 131 -8.31 12.94 -11.82
CA LEU A 131 -9.72 12.53 -11.76
C LEU A 131 -10.48 13.01 -12.98
N TYR A 132 -10.34 14.27 -13.39
CA TYR A 132 -11.00 14.83 -14.56
C TYR A 132 -10.63 14.10 -15.85
N LYS A 133 -9.39 13.64 -15.99
CA LYS A 133 -8.96 12.81 -17.11
C LYS A 133 -9.79 11.52 -17.24
N TYR A 134 -10.10 10.88 -16.10
CA TYR A 134 -10.91 9.65 -16.08
C TYR A 134 -12.40 9.89 -16.00
N GLN A 135 -12.86 11.14 -15.92
CA GLN A 135 -14.27 11.49 -15.88
C GLN A 135 -15.01 11.11 -17.19
N SER A 136 -14.31 11.06 -18.32
CA SER A 136 -14.86 10.60 -19.60
C SER A 136 -15.33 9.15 -19.57
N TYR A 137 -14.83 8.32 -18.67
CA TYR A 137 -15.26 6.94 -18.45
C TYR A 137 -16.44 6.83 -17.46
N LYS A 138 -16.90 7.94 -16.90
CA LYS A 138 -18.01 7.98 -15.96
C LYS A 138 -19.33 7.93 -16.71
N ILE A 139 -20.02 6.78 -16.64
CA ILE A 139 -21.40 6.63 -17.13
C ILE A 139 -22.39 6.98 -16.01
N THR A 140 -22.12 6.51 -14.80
CA THR A 140 -22.91 6.76 -13.60
C THR A 140 -22.01 7.03 -12.41
N ASN A 141 -22.58 7.49 -11.30
CA ASN A 141 -21.84 7.67 -10.05
C ASN A 141 -21.37 6.34 -9.42
N ASP A 142 -21.92 5.21 -9.84
CA ASP A 142 -21.53 3.88 -9.39
C ASP A 142 -20.38 3.25 -10.18
N CYS A 143 -19.92 3.89 -11.27
CA CYS A 143 -18.72 3.47 -11.98
C CYS A 143 -17.47 3.68 -11.12
N PHE A 144 -16.51 2.76 -11.25
CA PHE A 144 -15.19 2.93 -10.64
C PHE A 144 -14.47 4.13 -11.24
N ILE A 145 -13.75 4.90 -10.38
CA ILE A 145 -12.95 6.05 -10.82
C ILE A 145 -11.86 5.58 -11.80
N PHE A 146 -11.15 4.52 -11.41
CA PHE A 146 -10.14 3.89 -12.26
C PHE A 146 -10.68 2.56 -12.80
N PRO A 147 -10.82 2.39 -14.13
CA PRO A 147 -11.51 1.24 -14.75
C PRO A 147 -10.61 0.00 -14.76
N MET A 148 -10.34 -0.56 -13.58
CA MET A 148 -9.47 -1.73 -13.38
C MET A 148 -10.25 -2.98 -12.98
N LEU A 149 -11.35 -2.82 -12.27
CA LEU A 149 -12.25 -3.91 -11.89
C LEU A 149 -13.39 -4.06 -12.91
N SER A 150 -13.98 -5.23 -12.97
CA SER A 150 -15.09 -5.53 -13.87
C SER A 150 -16.29 -4.62 -13.60
N ALA A 151 -16.86 -4.06 -14.67
CA ALA A 151 -18.09 -3.30 -14.56
C ALA A 151 -19.22 -4.22 -14.02
N GLY A 152 -19.92 -3.76 -12.96
CA GLY A 152 -20.95 -4.58 -12.34
C GLY A 152 -20.46 -5.61 -11.32
N LEU A 153 -19.16 -5.58 -10.96
CA LEU A 153 -18.65 -6.41 -9.86
C LEU A 153 -19.45 -6.14 -8.57
N ASP A 154 -20.07 -7.20 -8.04
CA ASP A 154 -20.71 -7.13 -6.73
C ASP A 154 -19.64 -7.06 -5.62
N LEU A 155 -19.57 -5.90 -4.96
CA LEU A 155 -18.61 -5.68 -3.88
C LEU A 155 -18.93 -6.46 -2.59
N ASN A 156 -20.09 -7.11 -2.50
CA ASN A 156 -20.45 -7.99 -1.40
C ASN A 156 -19.89 -9.42 -1.60
N ASP A 157 -19.61 -9.83 -2.84
CA ASP A 157 -18.90 -11.07 -3.13
C ASP A 157 -17.42 -10.91 -2.84
N LEU A 158 -17.06 -11.05 -1.57
CA LEU A 158 -15.69 -10.81 -1.09
C LEU A 158 -14.65 -11.67 -1.80
N PHE A 159 -15.03 -12.90 -2.20
CA PHE A 159 -14.09 -13.81 -2.88
C PHE A 159 -13.75 -13.31 -4.29
N LYS A 160 -14.76 -12.92 -5.07
CA LYS A 160 -14.53 -12.35 -6.40
C LYS A 160 -13.79 -11.02 -6.33
N VAL A 161 -14.16 -10.16 -5.39
CA VAL A 161 -13.50 -8.87 -5.17
C VAL A 161 -12.01 -9.08 -4.84
N ASP A 162 -11.69 -10.00 -3.92
CA ASP A 162 -10.29 -10.28 -3.55
C ASP A 162 -9.49 -10.82 -4.74
N ARG A 163 -10.09 -11.68 -5.54
CA ARG A 163 -9.47 -12.23 -6.75
C ARG A 163 -9.18 -11.13 -7.78
N GLU A 164 -10.16 -10.29 -8.10
CA GLU A 164 -9.97 -9.20 -9.07
C GLU A 164 -8.94 -8.18 -8.59
N ILE A 165 -9.00 -7.78 -7.32
CA ILE A 165 -8.01 -6.88 -6.72
C ILE A 165 -6.60 -7.48 -6.79
N SER A 166 -6.45 -8.78 -6.51
CA SER A 166 -5.16 -9.46 -6.56
C SER A 166 -4.59 -9.45 -7.98
N VAL A 167 -5.39 -9.81 -8.98
CA VAL A 167 -4.99 -9.80 -10.40
C VAL A 167 -4.65 -8.38 -10.86
N ALA A 168 -5.50 -7.40 -10.57
CA ALA A 168 -5.25 -6.00 -10.92
C ALA A 168 -3.96 -5.49 -10.27
N THR A 169 -3.75 -5.77 -8.98
CA THR A 169 -2.55 -5.37 -8.25
C THR A 169 -1.27 -5.97 -8.85
N ALA A 170 -1.30 -7.24 -9.22
CA ALA A 170 -0.16 -7.90 -9.87
C ALA A 170 0.17 -7.23 -11.21
N TYR A 171 -0.85 -6.90 -12.00
CA TYR A 171 -0.68 -6.22 -13.30
C TYR A 171 -0.16 -4.79 -13.12
N ILE A 172 -0.71 -4.02 -12.18
CA ILE A 172 -0.21 -2.69 -11.83
C ILE A 172 1.27 -2.77 -11.44
N ASN A 173 1.64 -3.69 -10.54
CA ASN A 173 3.01 -3.83 -10.09
C ASN A 173 3.98 -4.21 -11.21
N LYS A 174 3.55 -5.04 -12.18
CA LYS A 174 4.33 -5.33 -13.38
C LYS A 174 4.62 -4.06 -14.18
N ASN A 175 3.62 -3.25 -14.44
CA ASN A 175 3.76 -2.01 -15.20
C ASN A 175 4.58 -0.95 -14.45
N LEU A 176 4.42 -0.84 -13.12
CA LEU A 176 5.23 0.07 -12.30
C LEU A 176 6.73 -0.25 -12.38
N LYS A 177 7.10 -1.54 -12.45
CA LYS A 177 8.50 -1.94 -12.65
C LYS A 177 9.02 -1.51 -14.03
N ILE A 178 8.18 -1.57 -15.07
CA ILE A 178 8.53 -1.09 -16.42
C ILE A 178 8.74 0.43 -16.39
N ILE A 179 7.82 1.16 -15.75
CA ILE A 179 7.91 2.62 -15.58
C ILE A 179 9.19 2.98 -14.83
N ALA A 180 9.46 2.35 -13.69
CA ALA A 180 10.66 2.58 -12.89
C ALA A 180 11.94 2.41 -13.72
N LYS A 181 12.03 1.32 -14.48
CA LYS A 181 13.17 1.05 -15.37
C LYS A 181 13.34 2.16 -16.43
N LYS A 182 12.23 2.60 -17.04
CA LYS A 182 12.26 3.68 -18.05
C LYS A 182 12.63 5.03 -17.46
N CYS A 183 12.30 5.28 -16.20
CA CYS A 183 12.66 6.48 -15.45
C CYS A 183 14.06 6.41 -14.81
N GLY A 184 14.83 5.32 -14.99
CA GLY A 184 16.15 5.16 -14.39
C GLY A 184 16.13 4.94 -12.87
N ILE A 185 14.99 4.53 -12.31
CA ILE A 185 14.82 4.31 -10.86
C ILE A 185 15.23 2.88 -10.53
N ASN A 186 16.33 2.71 -9.80
CA ASN A 186 16.89 1.40 -9.43
C ASN A 186 16.27 0.78 -8.17
N LYS A 187 15.12 1.31 -7.70
CA LYS A 187 14.39 0.76 -6.54
C LYS A 187 13.34 -0.25 -6.99
N ASN A 188 13.14 -1.31 -6.17
CA ASN A 188 12.04 -2.23 -6.43
C ASN A 188 10.72 -1.56 -6.08
N ILE A 189 9.96 -1.15 -7.09
CA ILE A 189 8.69 -0.43 -6.95
C ILE A 189 7.52 -1.41 -7.01
N SER A 190 6.62 -1.25 -6.05
CA SER A 190 5.27 -1.79 -6.06
C SER A 190 4.29 -0.67 -5.77
N PHE A 191 3.00 -0.89 -5.98
CA PHE A 191 2.00 0.13 -5.67
C PHE A 191 2.07 0.62 -4.21
N HIS A 192 2.41 -0.26 -3.28
CA HIS A 192 2.53 0.10 -1.86
C HIS A 192 3.64 1.13 -1.57
N VAL A 193 4.62 1.26 -2.47
CA VAL A 193 5.66 2.29 -2.39
C VAL A 193 5.07 3.70 -2.47
N SER A 194 3.97 3.92 -3.23
CA SER A 194 3.28 5.22 -3.26
C SER A 194 2.87 5.68 -1.85
N ARG A 195 2.36 4.74 -1.05
CA ARG A 195 1.95 4.99 0.32
C ARG A 195 3.13 5.27 1.25
N HIS A 196 4.23 4.53 1.09
CA HIS A 196 5.46 4.81 1.85
C HIS A 196 6.03 6.18 1.50
N SER A 197 6.05 6.52 0.21
CA SER A 197 6.54 7.82 -0.28
C SER A 197 5.69 8.97 0.24
N TRP A 198 4.35 8.84 0.19
CA TRP A 198 3.46 9.85 0.75
C TRP A 198 3.74 10.09 2.24
N ALA A 199 3.87 9.03 3.03
CA ALA A 199 4.13 9.15 4.46
C ALA A 199 5.46 9.87 4.75
N CYS A 200 6.54 9.50 4.04
CA CYS A 200 7.84 10.14 4.18
C CYS A 200 7.78 11.63 3.76
N MET A 201 7.18 11.93 2.59
CA MET A 201 7.01 13.31 2.13
C MET A 201 6.19 14.16 3.09
N ALA A 202 5.08 13.62 3.62
CA ALA A 202 4.21 14.33 4.55
C ALA A 202 4.95 14.71 5.84
N LEU A 203 5.72 13.78 6.40
CA LEU A 203 6.55 14.04 7.58
C LEU A 203 7.69 15.03 7.28
N LEU A 204 8.37 14.90 6.14
CA LEU A 204 9.42 15.86 5.72
C LEU A 204 8.87 17.27 5.52
N LYS A 205 7.61 17.40 5.08
CA LYS A 205 6.90 18.68 4.96
C LYS A 205 6.34 19.19 6.31
N GLY A 206 6.69 18.56 7.43
CA GLY A 206 6.32 19.00 8.78
C GLY A 206 4.92 18.58 9.24
N ILE A 207 4.22 17.71 8.51
CA ILE A 207 2.94 17.18 8.98
C ILE A 207 3.22 16.24 10.17
N SER A 208 2.55 16.47 11.31
CA SER A 208 2.76 15.67 12.51
C SER A 208 2.39 14.20 12.28
N ILE A 209 3.11 13.31 12.97
CA ILE A 209 2.94 11.86 12.84
C ILE A 209 1.49 11.39 13.12
N ASP A 210 0.79 12.07 14.05
CA ASP A 210 -0.60 11.78 14.37
C ASP A 210 -1.53 12.09 13.20
N LYS A 211 -1.32 13.23 12.52
CA LYS A 211 -2.08 13.60 11.32
C LYS A 211 -1.79 12.63 10.18
N VAL A 212 -0.52 12.28 9.96
CA VAL A 212 -0.11 11.28 8.95
C VAL A 212 -0.78 9.95 9.24
N SER A 213 -0.76 9.49 10.50
CA SER A 213 -1.40 8.24 10.93
C SER A 213 -2.90 8.24 10.65
N LYS A 214 -3.60 9.33 10.97
CA LYS A 214 -5.04 9.50 10.73
C LYS A 214 -5.37 9.49 9.24
N ILE A 215 -4.66 10.26 8.42
CA ILE A 215 -4.88 10.32 6.96
C ILE A 215 -4.63 8.96 6.31
N MET A 216 -3.61 8.23 6.76
CA MET A 216 -3.35 6.88 6.28
C MET A 216 -4.37 5.85 6.79
N GLY A 217 -5.16 6.18 7.79
CA GLY A 217 -6.07 5.23 8.45
C GLY A 217 -5.33 4.06 9.07
N HIS A 218 -4.27 4.36 9.84
CA HIS A 218 -3.59 3.38 10.66
C HIS A 218 -4.36 3.15 11.95
N SER A 219 -4.54 1.89 12.34
CA SER A 219 -5.19 1.52 13.59
C SER A 219 -4.35 1.85 14.82
N ALA A 220 -3.03 1.92 14.64
CA ALA A 220 -2.09 2.27 15.69
C ALA A 220 -0.97 3.18 15.14
N ILE A 221 -0.59 4.20 15.89
CA ILE A 221 0.47 5.16 15.54
C ILE A 221 1.82 4.46 15.28
N ARG A 222 2.04 3.31 15.91
CA ARG A 222 3.23 2.47 15.74
C ARG A 222 3.46 2.07 14.27
N GLU A 223 2.39 1.95 13.47
CA GLU A 223 2.51 1.66 12.03
C GLU A 223 3.14 2.82 11.27
N THR A 224 2.97 4.06 11.77
CA THR A 224 3.51 5.30 11.19
C THR A 224 4.91 5.61 11.70
N GLN A 225 5.27 5.20 12.92
CA GLN A 225 6.59 5.43 13.53
C GLN A 225 7.75 4.88 12.70
N VAL A 226 7.49 3.88 11.85
CA VAL A 226 8.50 3.35 10.92
C VAL A 226 8.99 4.42 9.95
N TYR A 227 8.11 5.31 9.50
CA TYR A 227 8.47 6.40 8.57
C TYR A 227 9.28 7.49 9.28
N ALA A 228 8.94 7.81 10.52
CA ALA A 228 9.73 8.76 11.34
C ALA A 228 11.18 8.28 11.51
N LYS A 229 11.40 6.98 11.71
CA LYS A 229 12.76 6.41 11.79
C LYS A 229 13.54 6.54 10.48
N ILE A 230 12.86 6.37 9.33
CA ILE A 230 13.47 6.56 8.01
C ILE A 230 13.96 8.00 7.85
N ILE A 231 13.13 8.97 8.26
CA ILE A 231 13.45 10.39 8.15
C ILE A 231 14.62 10.77 9.06
N ASN A 232 14.63 10.30 10.30
CA ASN A 232 15.77 10.55 11.19
C ASN A 232 17.09 10.06 10.59
N THR A 233 17.10 8.88 9.97
CA THR A 233 18.29 8.36 9.29
C THR A 233 18.70 9.25 8.10
N GLU A 234 17.74 9.83 7.36
CA GLU A 234 18.07 10.75 6.27
C GLU A 234 18.57 12.11 6.79
N LEU A 235 18.05 12.60 7.91
CA LEU A 235 18.54 13.80 8.59
C LEU A 235 19.97 13.58 9.11
N ASP A 236 20.25 12.44 9.73
CA ASP A 236 21.59 12.08 10.20
C ASP A 236 22.59 12.11 9.04
N LYS A 237 22.28 11.47 7.90
CA LYS A 237 23.12 11.51 6.70
C LYS A 237 23.32 12.93 6.16
N ALA A 238 22.30 13.80 6.24
CA ALA A 238 22.45 15.18 5.83
C ALA A 238 23.44 15.95 6.71
N MET A 239 23.55 15.58 7.99
CA MET A 239 24.54 16.17 8.91
C MET A 239 25.97 15.68 8.66
N ASP A 240 26.15 14.50 8.03
CA ASP A 240 27.47 13.97 7.67
C ASP A 240 28.24 14.87 6.68
N VAL A 241 27.52 15.77 5.97
CA VAL A 241 28.14 16.77 5.07
C VAL A 241 29.01 17.78 5.82
N PHE A 242 28.82 17.92 7.13
CA PHE A 242 29.62 18.82 7.98
C PHE A 242 30.84 18.15 8.65
N ASN A 243 31.04 16.85 8.43
CA ASN A 243 32.19 16.08 8.91
C ASN A 243 33.24 15.94 7.82
#